data_429a2d0ded88d9f41af330f9aa736a24
#
_entry.id   429a2d0ded88d9f41af330f9aa736a24
#
_cell.length_a   1.000
_cell.length_b   1.000
_cell.length_c   1.000
_cell.angle_alpha   90.00
_cell.angle_beta   90.00
_cell.angle_gamma   90.00
#
_symmetry.space_group_name_H-M   'P 1'
#
loop_
_entity.id
_entity.type
_entity.pdbx_description
1 polymer ?
#
loop_
_entity_poly.entity_id
_entity_poly.type
_entity_poly.pdbx_seq_one_letter_code
_entity_poly.pdbx_strand_id
1 'polypeptide(L)'
;MWREITEALERIVDVYEGANHIISLFQDDRARMRGLELIDKWEGVALELGVGPGNFAVMLLRRLKDSLICLDYSNIMICKARERLHCHVHLVRGVFEAVPLRNSCISLVAAAYSLRDSKRKLKVIRETARILKARGEFLVVDVGKPKNPIYRGILSLYLRWVVPILAGLYAGYGPRNPWSMIFHSYNLLPHNAELLRTLRTVFGWAELEERMYGGLIIAVAHKMG
;
A
#
# COMPACT_ATOMS: atom_id res chain seq x y z
N MET A 1 2.20 16.81 4.22
CA MET A 1 1.41 15.58 3.98
C MET A 1 2.05 14.36 4.60
N TRP A 2 3.29 13.93 4.23
CA TRP A 2 3.92 12.79 4.91
C TRP A 2 3.92 12.96 6.43
N ARG A 3 4.33 14.14 6.94
CA ARG A 3 4.34 14.42 8.37
C ARG A 3 2.94 14.31 9.01
N GLU A 4 1.92 14.88 8.40
CA GLU A 4 0.53 14.85 8.91
C GLU A 4 -0.03 13.43 8.94
N ILE A 5 0.20 12.64 7.87
CA ILE A 5 -0.21 11.23 7.80
C ILE A 5 0.53 10.44 8.87
N THR A 6 1.83 10.63 8.99
CA THR A 6 2.67 9.94 9.97
C THR A 6 2.21 10.23 11.39
N GLU A 7 2.03 11.51 11.75
CA GLU A 7 1.53 11.91 13.08
C GLU A 7 0.14 11.32 13.38
N ALA A 8 -0.73 11.17 12.36
CA ALA A 8 -2.02 10.53 12.51
C ALA A 8 -1.89 9.02 12.76
N LEU A 9 -1.03 8.34 11.99
CA LEU A 9 -0.80 6.90 12.10
C LEU A 9 -0.10 6.53 13.43
N GLU A 10 0.84 7.34 13.88
CA GLU A 10 1.58 7.13 15.12
C GLU A 10 0.69 7.15 16.36
N ARG A 11 -0.41 7.92 16.33
CA ARG A 11 -1.38 7.96 17.43
C ARG A 11 -2.22 6.69 17.58
N ILE A 12 -2.32 5.90 16.53
CA ILE A 12 -3.22 4.75 16.46
C ILE A 12 -2.49 3.41 16.26
N VAL A 13 -1.17 3.42 16.34
CA VAL A 13 -0.33 2.26 15.97
C VAL A 13 -0.73 0.98 16.72
N ASP A 14 -1.10 1.06 17.99
CA ASP A 14 -1.44 -0.11 18.81
C ASP A 14 -2.82 -0.71 18.46
N VAL A 15 -3.72 0.08 17.91
CA VAL A 15 -5.08 -0.36 17.50
C VAL A 15 -5.24 -0.39 15.97
N TYR A 16 -4.17 -0.08 15.24
CA TYR A 16 -4.17 0.13 13.79
C TYR A 16 -4.67 -1.09 13.02
N GLU A 17 -4.17 -2.27 13.36
CA GLU A 17 -4.49 -3.52 12.66
C GLU A 17 -5.96 -3.91 12.84
N GLY A 18 -6.44 -3.98 14.07
CA GLY A 18 -7.82 -4.35 14.36
C GLY A 18 -8.83 -3.36 13.76
N ALA A 19 -8.53 -2.05 13.85
CA ALA A 19 -9.37 -1.04 13.22
C ALA A 19 -9.41 -1.20 11.69
N ASN A 20 -8.26 -1.47 11.05
CA ASN A 20 -8.20 -1.68 9.61
C ASN A 20 -8.99 -2.92 9.15
N HIS A 21 -8.96 -4.01 9.90
CA HIS A 21 -9.80 -5.19 9.62
C HIS A 21 -11.29 -4.84 9.63
N ILE A 22 -11.74 -4.08 10.62
CA ILE A 22 -13.15 -3.67 10.74
C ILE A 22 -13.55 -2.74 9.60
N ILE A 23 -12.77 -1.68 9.34
CA ILE A 23 -13.09 -0.69 8.29
C ILE A 23 -12.90 -1.22 6.87
N SER A 24 -12.16 -2.30 6.68
CA SER A 24 -12.05 -3.00 5.39
C SER A 24 -13.11 -4.08 5.22
N LEU A 25 -13.98 -4.28 6.22
CA LEU A 25 -14.91 -5.42 6.29
C LEU A 25 -14.17 -6.75 6.12
N PHE A 26 -12.99 -6.87 6.75
CA PHE A 26 -12.09 -8.03 6.68
C PHE A 26 -11.62 -8.39 5.26
N GLN A 27 -11.63 -7.42 4.35
CA GLN A 27 -11.15 -7.62 2.98
C GLN A 27 -9.66 -7.30 2.80
N ASP A 28 -9.04 -6.60 3.74
CA ASP A 28 -7.65 -6.16 3.65
C ASP A 28 -6.66 -7.32 3.49
N ASP A 29 -6.74 -8.34 4.34
CA ASP A 29 -5.85 -9.52 4.22
C ASP A 29 -6.19 -10.39 3.02
N ARG A 30 -7.49 -10.54 2.70
CA ARG A 30 -7.91 -11.27 1.49
C ARG A 30 -7.35 -10.62 0.22
N ALA A 31 -7.34 -9.30 0.15
CA ALA A 31 -6.78 -8.58 -0.98
C ALA A 31 -5.24 -8.71 -1.04
N ARG A 32 -4.55 -8.63 0.11
CA ARG A 32 -3.11 -8.90 0.19
C ARG A 32 -2.78 -10.31 -0.30
N MET A 33 -3.48 -11.32 0.22
CA MET A 33 -3.31 -12.72 -0.22
C MET A 33 -3.55 -12.88 -1.72
N ARG A 34 -4.63 -12.28 -2.24
CA ARG A 34 -4.92 -12.32 -3.67
C ARG A 34 -3.81 -11.65 -4.49
N GLY A 35 -3.27 -10.52 -4.02
CA GLY A 35 -2.12 -9.88 -4.66
C GLY A 35 -0.90 -10.79 -4.74
N LEU A 36 -0.61 -11.52 -3.66
CA LEU A 36 0.50 -12.48 -3.63
C LEU A 36 0.30 -13.68 -4.57
N GLU A 37 -0.95 -14.07 -4.86
CA GLU A 37 -1.26 -15.13 -5.84
C GLU A 37 -0.99 -14.71 -7.29
N LEU A 38 -0.98 -13.40 -7.57
CA LEU A 38 -0.73 -12.84 -8.89
C LEU A 38 0.76 -12.61 -9.19
N ILE A 39 1.63 -12.83 -8.22
CA ILE A 39 3.08 -12.67 -8.36
C ILE A 39 3.70 -14.00 -8.80
N ASP A 40 4.47 -13.94 -9.87
CA ASP A 40 5.18 -15.09 -10.40
C ASP A 40 6.60 -15.22 -9.83
N LYS A 41 7.21 -14.09 -9.43
CA LYS A 41 8.62 -14.03 -9.03
C LYS A 41 8.83 -13.92 -7.54
N TRP A 42 9.27 -15.01 -6.96
CA TRP A 42 9.58 -15.11 -5.52
C TRP A 42 11.08 -15.22 -5.25
N GLU A 43 11.91 -14.97 -6.25
CA GLU A 43 13.37 -15.02 -6.17
C GLU A 43 13.97 -13.62 -6.35
N GLY A 44 15.08 -13.38 -5.66
CA GLY A 44 15.75 -12.10 -5.62
C GLY A 44 15.19 -11.15 -4.56
N VAL A 45 15.83 -10.00 -4.44
CA VAL A 45 15.51 -9.02 -3.40
C VAL A 45 14.16 -8.37 -3.68
N ALA A 46 13.28 -8.38 -2.66
CA ALA A 46 12.01 -7.67 -2.68
C ALA A 46 12.07 -6.38 -1.85
N LEU A 47 11.22 -5.42 -2.19
CA LEU A 47 11.01 -4.17 -1.44
C LEU A 47 9.54 -3.99 -1.12
N GLU A 48 9.21 -3.76 0.14
CA GLU A 48 7.89 -3.26 0.54
C GLU A 48 7.93 -1.75 0.76
N LEU A 49 7.03 -1.03 0.09
CA LEU A 49 6.82 0.41 0.27
C LEU A 49 5.69 0.65 1.27
N GLY A 50 6.01 1.21 2.42
CA GLY A 50 5.07 1.44 3.52
C GLY A 50 4.84 0.19 4.35
N VAL A 51 5.89 -0.28 5.02
CA VAL A 51 5.82 -1.50 5.84
C VAL A 51 4.81 -1.39 6.98
N GLY A 52 4.54 -0.17 7.47
CA GLY A 52 3.69 0.03 8.64
C GLY A 52 4.16 -0.84 9.81
N PRO A 53 3.25 -1.51 10.55
CA PRO A 53 3.62 -2.42 11.64
C PRO A 53 4.09 -3.81 11.16
N GLY A 54 4.27 -4.02 9.83
CA GLY A 54 4.85 -5.25 9.28
C GLY A 54 3.86 -6.35 8.87
N ASN A 55 2.55 -6.05 8.80
CA ASN A 55 1.52 -7.06 8.49
C ASN A 55 1.72 -7.75 7.14
N PHE A 56 1.98 -6.97 6.10
CA PHE A 56 2.16 -7.51 4.76
C PHE A 56 3.56 -8.10 4.58
N ALA A 57 4.58 -7.54 5.25
CA ALA A 57 5.93 -8.11 5.28
C ALA A 57 5.94 -9.55 5.76
N VAL A 58 5.16 -9.90 6.81
CA VAL A 58 5.00 -11.29 7.29
C VAL A 58 4.46 -12.20 6.19
N MET A 59 3.50 -11.73 5.39
CA MET A 59 2.94 -12.50 4.29
C MET A 59 3.95 -12.68 3.16
N LEU A 60 4.70 -11.62 2.81
CA LEU A 60 5.77 -11.66 1.83
C LEU A 60 6.87 -12.66 2.22
N LEU A 61 7.36 -12.61 3.46
CA LEU A 61 8.42 -13.48 3.97
C LEU A 61 8.08 -14.97 3.89
N ARG A 62 6.80 -15.34 3.96
CA ARG A 62 6.37 -16.76 3.83
C ARG A 62 6.58 -17.33 2.42
N ARG A 63 6.75 -16.46 1.42
CA ARG A 63 6.86 -16.84 0.01
C ARG A 63 8.22 -16.46 -0.60
N LEU A 64 8.87 -15.41 -0.09
CA LEU A 64 10.18 -15.00 -0.57
C LEU A 64 11.26 -16.02 -0.20
N LYS A 65 12.13 -16.29 -1.15
CA LYS A 65 13.32 -17.15 -0.93
C LYS A 65 14.55 -16.33 -0.50
N ASP A 66 14.55 -15.05 -0.80
CA ASP A 66 15.65 -14.11 -0.59
C ASP A 66 15.28 -12.99 0.39
N SER A 67 16.03 -11.90 0.37
CA SER A 67 15.92 -10.80 1.31
C SER A 67 14.71 -9.89 1.03
N LEU A 68 14.08 -9.41 2.09
CA LEU A 68 13.07 -8.36 2.05
C LEU A 68 13.63 -7.06 2.63
N ILE A 69 13.54 -5.99 1.85
CA ILE A 69 13.75 -4.62 2.30
C ILE A 69 12.39 -4.01 2.60
N CYS A 70 12.26 -3.35 3.73
CA CYS A 70 11.02 -2.69 4.16
C CYS A 70 11.27 -1.20 4.34
N LEU A 71 10.55 -0.35 3.62
CA LEU A 71 10.70 1.09 3.69
C LEU A 71 9.46 1.74 4.29
N ASP A 72 9.66 2.65 5.25
CA ASP A 72 8.61 3.50 5.80
C ASP A 72 9.17 4.89 6.14
N TYR A 73 8.29 5.88 6.18
CA TYR A 73 8.67 7.24 6.62
C TYR A 73 8.60 7.38 8.15
N SER A 74 7.68 6.69 8.80
CA SER A 74 7.47 6.73 10.24
C SER A 74 8.49 5.89 11.00
N ASN A 75 9.20 6.53 11.91
CA ASN A 75 10.12 5.81 12.80
C ASN A 75 9.39 4.85 13.75
N ILE A 76 8.19 5.22 14.21
CA ILE A 76 7.37 4.39 15.10
C ILE A 76 6.92 3.13 14.36
N MET A 77 6.46 3.25 13.09
CA MET A 77 6.11 2.08 12.27
C MET A 77 7.32 1.16 12.04
N ILE A 78 8.50 1.71 11.77
CA ILE A 78 9.73 0.93 11.64
C ILE A 78 10.06 0.18 12.94
N CYS A 79 9.89 0.81 14.10
CA CYS A 79 10.10 0.13 15.39
C CYS A 79 9.12 -1.02 15.59
N LYS A 80 7.83 -0.82 15.30
CA LYS A 80 6.82 -1.88 15.38
C LYS A 80 7.08 -3.01 14.38
N ALA A 81 7.47 -2.67 13.16
CA ALA A 81 7.88 -3.68 12.17
C ALA A 81 9.09 -4.49 12.65
N ARG A 82 10.06 -3.86 13.29
CA ARG A 82 11.23 -4.54 13.86
C ARG A 82 10.86 -5.54 14.96
N GLU A 83 9.94 -5.16 15.84
CA GLU A 83 9.41 -6.04 16.89
C GLU A 83 8.72 -7.28 16.29
N ARG A 84 7.97 -7.11 15.20
CA ARG A 84 7.21 -8.18 14.55
C ARG A 84 8.05 -9.08 13.65
N LEU A 85 8.98 -8.50 12.90
CA LEU A 85 9.72 -9.19 11.83
C LEU A 85 11.08 -9.73 12.30
N HIS A 86 11.52 -9.35 13.50
CA HIS A 86 12.81 -9.76 14.06
C HIS A 86 13.98 -9.45 13.09
N CYS A 87 14.88 -10.42 12.87
CA CYS A 87 16.11 -10.21 12.09
C CYS A 87 15.98 -10.52 10.58
N HIS A 88 14.76 -10.80 10.08
CA HIS A 88 14.58 -11.34 8.73
C HIS A 88 14.43 -10.29 7.63
N VAL A 89 14.55 -9.00 7.95
CA VAL A 89 14.32 -7.90 7.01
C VAL A 89 15.31 -6.75 7.18
N HIS A 90 15.50 -5.97 6.12
CA HIS A 90 16.24 -4.72 6.16
C HIS A 90 15.27 -3.54 6.26
N LEU A 91 15.21 -2.91 7.42
CA LEU A 91 14.33 -1.77 7.67
C LEU A 91 15.02 -0.46 7.28
N VAL A 92 14.40 0.31 6.41
CA VAL A 92 14.93 1.56 5.87
C VAL A 92 13.94 2.69 6.09
N ARG A 93 14.38 3.79 6.68
CA ARG A 93 13.57 5.00 6.77
C ARG A 93 13.72 5.83 5.50
N GLY A 94 12.61 6.15 4.84
CA GLY A 94 12.64 6.92 3.60
C GLY A 94 11.26 7.28 3.06
N VAL A 95 11.25 7.96 1.91
CA VAL A 95 10.04 8.32 1.17
C VAL A 95 9.97 7.55 -0.14
N PHE A 96 8.77 7.23 -0.59
CA PHE A 96 8.56 6.43 -1.81
C PHE A 96 9.03 7.15 -3.08
N GLU A 97 9.05 8.47 -3.06
CA GLU A 97 9.46 9.31 -4.19
C GLU A 97 10.99 9.38 -4.41
N ALA A 98 11.79 8.85 -3.46
CA ALA A 98 13.24 8.82 -3.51
C ALA A 98 13.77 7.64 -2.66
N VAL A 99 13.68 6.45 -3.23
CA VAL A 99 14.12 5.21 -2.57
C VAL A 99 15.65 5.14 -2.59
N PRO A 100 16.32 4.94 -1.43
CA PRO A 100 17.79 4.94 -1.36
C PRO A 100 18.40 3.62 -1.86
N LEU A 101 18.01 3.19 -3.04
CA LEU A 101 18.48 1.97 -3.70
C LEU A 101 18.99 2.28 -5.11
N ARG A 102 19.92 1.44 -5.59
CA ARG A 102 20.47 1.54 -6.95
C ARG A 102 19.40 1.24 -8.00
N ASN A 103 19.67 1.66 -9.25
CA ASN A 103 18.86 1.27 -10.40
C ASN A 103 18.90 -0.27 -10.57
N SER A 104 17.80 -0.83 -11.03
CA SER A 104 17.70 -2.23 -11.47
C SER A 104 18.28 -3.26 -10.48
N CYS A 105 17.97 -3.10 -9.19
CA CYS A 105 18.47 -4.01 -8.14
C CYS A 105 17.38 -4.86 -7.45
N ILE A 106 16.11 -4.53 -7.63
CA ILE A 106 14.96 -5.17 -6.97
C ILE A 106 14.21 -6.05 -7.97
N SER A 107 13.79 -7.24 -7.55
CA SER A 107 13.00 -8.17 -8.37
C SER A 107 11.50 -7.97 -8.19
N LEU A 108 11.05 -7.67 -6.97
CA LEU A 108 9.65 -7.40 -6.63
C LEU A 108 9.56 -6.14 -5.77
N VAL A 109 8.71 -5.21 -6.16
CA VAL A 109 8.26 -4.11 -5.28
C VAL A 109 6.80 -4.35 -4.92
N ALA A 110 6.43 -4.20 -3.67
CA ALA A 110 5.06 -4.36 -3.20
C ALA A 110 4.63 -3.14 -2.39
N ALA A 111 3.41 -2.68 -2.60
CA ALA A 111 2.78 -1.59 -1.86
C ALA A 111 1.35 -1.99 -1.47
N ALA A 112 1.11 -2.21 -0.18
CA ALA A 112 -0.22 -2.57 0.32
C ALA A 112 -0.78 -1.45 1.20
N TYR A 113 -1.84 -0.79 0.70
CA TYR A 113 -2.53 0.33 1.33
C TYR A 113 -1.65 1.55 1.65
N SER A 114 -0.58 1.75 0.86
CA SER A 114 0.43 2.79 1.09
C SER A 114 0.61 3.74 -0.11
N LEU A 115 0.36 3.29 -1.35
CA LEU A 115 0.53 4.14 -2.54
C LEU A 115 -0.37 5.37 -2.50
N ARG A 116 -1.59 5.25 -1.94
CA ARG A 116 -2.54 6.37 -1.80
C ARG A 116 -1.98 7.52 -0.99
N ASP A 117 -1.06 7.25 -0.06
CA ASP A 117 -0.54 8.23 0.88
C ASP A 117 0.48 9.19 0.24
N SER A 118 1.10 8.84 -0.89
CA SER A 118 1.91 9.77 -1.65
C SER A 118 1.07 10.79 -2.43
N LYS A 119 1.42 12.07 -2.38
CA LYS A 119 0.87 13.11 -3.27
C LYS A 119 1.34 12.98 -4.72
N ARG A 120 2.52 12.39 -4.92
CA ARG A 120 3.22 12.33 -6.21
C ARG A 120 3.27 10.92 -6.74
N LYS A 121 2.11 10.27 -6.88
CA LYS A 121 1.99 8.85 -7.29
C LYS A 121 2.78 8.52 -8.56
N LEU A 122 2.74 9.38 -9.57
CA LEU A 122 3.53 9.18 -10.79
C LEU A 122 5.05 9.15 -10.48
N LYS A 123 5.51 9.97 -9.54
CA LYS A 123 6.92 9.95 -9.13
C LYS A 123 7.27 8.65 -8.41
N VAL A 124 6.40 8.14 -7.54
CA VAL A 124 6.57 6.82 -6.89
C VAL A 124 6.62 5.71 -7.93
N ILE A 125 5.69 5.70 -8.89
CA ILE A 125 5.62 4.69 -9.95
C ILE A 125 6.89 4.70 -10.81
N ARG A 126 7.40 5.88 -11.18
CA ARG A 126 8.66 6.02 -11.91
C ARG A 126 9.89 5.60 -11.09
N GLU A 127 9.90 5.93 -9.82
CA GLU A 127 10.95 5.52 -8.88
C GLU A 127 10.98 4.01 -8.69
N THR A 128 9.80 3.38 -8.58
CA THR A 128 9.66 1.93 -8.56
C THR A 128 10.21 1.30 -9.85
N ALA A 129 9.87 1.86 -11.01
CA ALA A 129 10.41 1.38 -12.28
C ALA A 129 11.94 1.55 -12.38
N ARG A 130 12.51 2.61 -11.79
CA ARG A 130 13.96 2.82 -11.74
C ARG A 130 14.69 1.71 -11.00
N ILE A 131 14.18 1.32 -9.83
CA ILE A 131 14.84 0.32 -8.96
C ILE A 131 14.57 -1.11 -9.40
N LEU A 132 13.46 -1.37 -10.09
CA LEU A 132 13.13 -2.71 -10.59
C LEU A 132 14.10 -3.15 -11.70
N LYS A 133 14.52 -4.41 -11.64
CA LYS A 133 15.21 -5.11 -12.70
C LYS A 133 14.32 -5.23 -13.95
N ALA A 134 14.90 -5.52 -15.09
CA ALA A 134 14.15 -6.01 -16.25
C ALA A 134 13.33 -7.24 -15.85
N ARG A 135 12.07 -7.30 -16.27
CA ARG A 135 11.08 -8.30 -15.88
C ARG A 135 10.78 -8.35 -14.39
N GLY A 136 11.15 -7.32 -13.60
CA GLY A 136 10.74 -7.17 -12.21
C GLY A 136 9.27 -6.76 -12.12
N GLU A 137 8.66 -7.04 -10.98
CA GLU A 137 7.22 -6.90 -10.75
C GLU A 137 6.92 -5.81 -9.72
N PHE A 138 5.82 -5.09 -9.95
CA PHE A 138 5.27 -4.13 -9.01
C PHE A 138 3.84 -4.52 -8.64
N LEU A 139 3.63 -4.94 -7.40
CA LEU A 139 2.33 -5.24 -6.82
C LEU A 139 1.78 -4.03 -6.07
N VAL A 140 0.56 -3.65 -6.37
CA VAL A 140 -0.21 -2.64 -5.64
C VAL A 140 -1.51 -3.25 -5.15
N VAL A 141 -1.75 -3.19 -3.85
CA VAL A 141 -3.04 -3.49 -3.21
C VAL A 141 -3.48 -2.22 -2.49
N ASP A 142 -4.57 -1.60 -2.91
CA ASP A 142 -4.99 -0.32 -2.31
C ASP A 142 -6.49 -0.07 -2.49
N VAL A 143 -6.98 0.96 -1.81
CA VAL A 143 -8.31 1.51 -2.07
C VAL A 143 -8.38 1.98 -3.52
N GLY A 144 -9.43 1.58 -4.23
CA GLY A 144 -9.67 1.98 -5.61
C GLY A 144 -10.60 3.18 -5.71
N LYS A 145 -10.55 3.89 -6.85
CA LYS A 145 -11.48 4.97 -7.20
C LYS A 145 -12.30 4.59 -8.42
N PRO A 146 -13.53 4.04 -8.22
CA PRO A 146 -14.36 3.55 -9.32
C PRO A 146 -14.68 4.63 -10.34
N LYS A 147 -14.77 4.23 -11.62
CA LYS A 147 -15.25 5.12 -12.68
C LYS A 147 -16.75 5.40 -12.53
N ASN A 148 -17.53 4.39 -12.12
CA ASN A 148 -18.98 4.54 -11.93
C ASN A 148 -19.28 5.55 -10.80
N PRO A 149 -20.06 6.63 -11.07
CA PRO A 149 -20.30 7.69 -10.11
C PRO A 149 -21.11 7.24 -8.89
N ILE A 150 -22.00 6.25 -9.05
CA ILE A 150 -22.83 5.72 -7.95
C ILE A 150 -21.94 5.01 -6.93
N TYR A 151 -21.14 4.03 -7.38
CA TYR A 151 -20.23 3.31 -6.48
C TYR A 151 -19.17 4.21 -5.88
N ARG A 152 -18.68 5.20 -6.63
CA ARG A 152 -17.77 6.22 -6.13
C ARG A 152 -18.41 7.08 -5.04
N GLY A 153 -19.69 7.48 -5.22
CA GLY A 153 -20.45 8.23 -4.22
C GLY A 153 -20.65 7.42 -2.94
N ILE A 154 -21.07 6.16 -3.04
CA ILE A 154 -21.24 5.26 -1.91
C ILE A 154 -19.92 5.08 -1.14
N LEU A 155 -18.82 4.81 -1.86
CA LEU A 155 -17.50 4.65 -1.24
C LEU A 155 -17.03 5.96 -0.58
N SER A 156 -17.27 7.11 -1.21
CA SER A 156 -16.94 8.42 -0.63
C SER A 156 -17.68 8.67 0.68
N LEU A 157 -18.98 8.35 0.75
CA LEU A 157 -19.77 8.43 1.98
C LEU A 157 -19.25 7.47 3.05
N TYR A 158 -18.94 6.23 2.66
CA TYR A 158 -18.38 5.22 3.55
C TYR A 158 -17.06 5.70 4.17
N LEU A 159 -16.11 6.12 3.35
CA LEU A 159 -14.79 6.58 3.80
C LEU A 159 -14.86 7.87 4.63
N ARG A 160 -15.81 8.75 4.33
CA ARG A 160 -15.96 10.04 5.01
C ARG A 160 -16.61 9.93 6.38
N TRP A 161 -17.63 9.07 6.52
CA TRP A 161 -18.48 9.04 7.68
C TRP A 161 -18.42 7.70 8.44
N VAL A 162 -18.56 6.58 7.72
CA VAL A 162 -18.65 5.25 8.35
C VAL A 162 -17.29 4.82 8.91
N VAL A 163 -16.23 4.97 8.14
CA VAL A 163 -14.87 4.58 8.54
C VAL A 163 -14.42 5.28 9.83
N PRO A 164 -14.51 6.62 9.99
CA PRO A 164 -14.13 7.26 11.24
C PRO A 164 -15.00 6.84 12.43
N ILE A 165 -16.30 6.58 12.20
CA ILE A 165 -17.20 6.12 13.27
C ILE A 165 -16.82 4.71 13.73
N LEU A 166 -16.68 3.76 12.80
CA LEU A 166 -16.33 2.36 13.15
C LEU A 166 -14.95 2.28 13.81
N ALA A 167 -13.96 2.93 13.23
CA ALA A 167 -12.61 2.96 13.79
C ALA A 167 -12.57 3.67 15.16
N GLY A 168 -13.32 4.77 15.31
CA GLY A 168 -13.43 5.50 16.56
C GLY A 168 -14.06 4.67 17.66
N LEU A 169 -15.16 3.96 17.38
CA LEU A 169 -15.81 3.06 18.32
C LEU A 169 -14.88 1.93 18.76
N TYR A 170 -14.14 1.33 17.81
CA TYR A 170 -13.20 0.25 18.12
C TYR A 170 -12.02 0.73 18.98
N ALA A 171 -11.45 1.87 18.62
CA ALA A 171 -10.21 2.38 19.21
C ALA A 171 -10.43 3.34 20.40
N GLY A 172 -11.68 3.60 20.80
CA GLY A 172 -12.00 4.54 21.88
C GLY A 172 -11.79 6.01 21.51
N TYR A 173 -11.81 6.37 20.22
CA TYR A 173 -11.70 7.75 19.73
C TYR A 173 -13.08 8.31 19.36
N GLY A 174 -13.21 9.62 19.44
CA GLY A 174 -14.39 10.34 18.91
C GLY A 174 -14.42 10.33 17.36
N PRO A 175 -15.47 10.93 16.76
CA PRO A 175 -15.65 10.94 15.30
C PRO A 175 -14.57 11.70 14.53
N ARG A 176 -13.84 12.59 15.19
CA ARG A 176 -12.65 13.28 14.63
C ARG A 176 -11.38 12.52 15.03
N ASN A 177 -11.05 11.50 14.29
CA ASN A 177 -9.92 10.60 14.57
C ASN A 177 -9.01 10.46 13.32
N PRO A 178 -7.81 9.86 13.48
CA PRO A 178 -6.84 9.73 12.41
C PRO A 178 -7.33 9.00 11.15
N TRP A 179 -8.32 8.12 11.24
CA TRP A 179 -8.87 7.40 10.07
C TRP A 179 -9.60 8.31 9.08
N SER A 180 -10.00 9.52 9.47
CA SER A 180 -10.52 10.54 8.54
C SER A 180 -9.51 10.90 7.43
N MET A 181 -8.19 10.67 7.66
CA MET A 181 -7.15 10.86 6.66
C MET A 181 -7.26 9.90 5.48
N ILE A 182 -7.93 8.74 5.64
CA ILE A 182 -8.18 7.79 4.55
C ILE A 182 -9.05 8.45 3.47
N PHE A 183 -10.08 9.20 3.85
CA PHE A 183 -10.91 9.94 2.90
C PHE A 183 -10.11 11.05 2.21
N HIS A 184 -9.21 11.73 2.93
CA HIS A 184 -8.36 12.74 2.34
C HIS A 184 -7.41 12.15 1.29
N SER A 185 -6.70 11.07 1.61
CA SER A 185 -5.79 10.39 0.66
C SER A 185 -6.54 9.74 -0.51
N TYR A 186 -7.76 9.22 -0.28
CA TYR A 186 -8.65 8.72 -1.33
C TYR A 186 -9.00 9.78 -2.39
N ASN A 187 -9.28 11.02 -1.96
CA ASN A 187 -9.60 12.10 -2.90
C ASN A 187 -8.44 12.41 -3.86
N LEU A 188 -7.21 12.16 -3.44
CA LEU A 188 -6.00 12.35 -4.24
C LEU A 188 -5.70 11.16 -5.18
N LEU A 189 -6.49 10.08 -5.13
CA LEU A 189 -6.31 8.96 -6.04
C LEU A 189 -6.80 9.29 -7.45
N PRO A 190 -6.09 8.84 -8.49
CA PRO A 190 -6.64 8.79 -9.85
C PRO A 190 -7.75 7.74 -9.91
N HIS A 191 -8.57 7.77 -10.96
CA HIS A 191 -9.48 6.67 -11.24
C HIS A 191 -8.69 5.38 -11.56
N ASN A 192 -9.29 4.22 -11.26
CA ASN A 192 -8.65 2.91 -11.46
C ASN A 192 -8.10 2.73 -12.88
N ALA A 193 -8.90 3.11 -13.89
CA ALA A 193 -8.47 3.06 -15.29
C ALA A 193 -7.31 4.01 -15.63
N GLU A 194 -7.18 5.14 -14.93
CA GLU A 194 -6.09 6.08 -15.10
C GLU A 194 -4.82 5.55 -14.43
N LEU A 195 -4.94 4.95 -13.23
CA LEU A 195 -3.83 4.27 -12.59
C LEU A 195 -3.30 3.14 -13.47
N LEU A 196 -4.18 2.28 -14.00
CA LEU A 196 -3.80 1.20 -14.91
C LEU A 196 -3.07 1.73 -16.15
N ARG A 197 -3.57 2.79 -16.79
CA ARG A 197 -2.89 3.44 -17.93
C ARG A 197 -1.49 3.93 -17.54
N THR A 198 -1.37 4.57 -16.38
CA THR A 198 -0.08 5.06 -15.88
C THR A 198 0.91 3.91 -15.66
N LEU A 199 0.45 2.81 -15.04
CA LEU A 199 1.28 1.62 -14.84
C LEU A 199 1.74 1.04 -16.19
N ARG A 200 0.83 0.87 -17.15
CA ARG A 200 1.17 0.39 -18.51
C ARG A 200 2.17 1.28 -19.23
N THR A 201 2.00 2.60 -19.13
CA THR A 201 2.92 3.56 -19.75
C THR A 201 4.34 3.48 -19.19
N VAL A 202 4.46 3.25 -17.86
CA VAL A 202 5.77 3.26 -17.19
C VAL A 202 6.47 1.90 -17.23
N PHE A 203 5.71 0.80 -17.11
CA PHE A 203 6.27 -0.55 -17.01
C PHE A 203 6.22 -1.33 -18.33
N GLY A 204 5.36 -0.95 -19.27
CA GLY A 204 5.10 -1.65 -20.53
C GLY A 204 3.92 -2.64 -20.44
N TRP A 205 3.75 -3.31 -19.32
CA TRP A 205 2.63 -4.20 -19.09
C TRP A 205 2.08 -4.03 -17.67
N ALA A 206 0.75 -4.04 -17.55
CA ALA A 206 0.08 -4.06 -16.26
C ALA A 206 -1.36 -4.59 -16.39
N GLU A 207 -1.81 -5.26 -15.34
CA GLU A 207 -3.20 -5.65 -15.11
C GLU A 207 -3.71 -5.09 -13.77
N LEU A 208 -5.02 -4.89 -13.69
CA LEU A 208 -5.67 -4.38 -12.48
C LEU A 208 -7.00 -5.12 -12.30
N GLU A 209 -7.11 -5.81 -11.18
CA GLU A 209 -8.32 -6.46 -10.71
C GLU A 209 -9.08 -5.49 -9.80
N GLU A 210 -10.36 -5.25 -10.10
CA GLU A 210 -11.27 -4.48 -9.26
C GLU A 210 -12.09 -5.39 -8.38
N ARG A 211 -12.13 -5.09 -7.09
CA ARG A 211 -12.97 -5.74 -6.09
C ARG A 211 -13.91 -4.72 -5.45
N MET A 212 -14.98 -5.18 -4.81
CA MET A 212 -15.93 -4.30 -4.12
C MET A 212 -16.41 -3.16 -5.04
N TYR A 213 -16.85 -3.51 -6.26
CA TYR A 213 -17.30 -2.55 -7.28
C TYR A 213 -16.27 -1.45 -7.62
N GLY A 214 -14.99 -1.80 -7.57
CA GLY A 214 -13.88 -0.89 -7.86
C GLY A 214 -13.38 -0.09 -6.65
N GLY A 215 -13.92 -0.32 -5.46
CA GLY A 215 -13.48 0.31 -4.20
C GLY A 215 -12.21 -0.29 -3.61
N LEU A 216 -11.80 -1.44 -4.11
CA LEU A 216 -10.55 -2.12 -3.78
C LEU A 216 -9.89 -2.55 -5.08
N ILE A 217 -8.59 -2.33 -5.20
CA ILE A 217 -7.80 -2.70 -6.38
C ILE A 217 -6.62 -3.57 -6.02
N ILE A 218 -6.31 -4.50 -6.92
CA ILE A 218 -5.09 -5.29 -6.93
C ILE A 218 -4.48 -5.12 -8.31
N ALA A 219 -3.30 -4.54 -8.40
CA ALA A 219 -2.64 -4.32 -9.67
C ALA A 219 -1.23 -4.93 -9.67
N VAL A 220 -0.88 -5.57 -10.77
CA VAL A 220 0.47 -6.07 -11.04
C VAL A 220 0.98 -5.42 -12.31
N ALA A 221 2.20 -4.91 -12.27
CA ALA A 221 2.88 -4.37 -13.44
C ALA A 221 4.25 -5.06 -13.60
N HIS A 222 4.61 -5.39 -14.84
CA HIS A 222 5.89 -5.99 -15.19
C HIS A 222 6.72 -5.00 -15.97
N LYS A 223 7.95 -4.77 -15.51
CA LYS A 223 8.89 -3.92 -16.23
C LYS A 223 9.40 -4.67 -17.47
N MET A 224 8.92 -4.22 -18.62
CA MET A 224 9.48 -4.69 -19.90
C MET A 224 10.95 -4.26 -20.01
N GLY A 225 11.79 -5.12 -20.58
CA GLY A 225 13.23 -4.86 -20.73
C GLY A 225 13.53 -3.79 -21.75
#